data_10d74e2c0b5faea77a95b09c1b064358
#
_entry.id   10d74e2c0b5faea77a95b09c1b064358
#
_cell.length_a   1.000
_cell.length_b   1.000
_cell.length_c   1.000
_cell.angle_alpha   90.00
_cell.angle_beta   90.00
_cell.angle_gamma   90.00
#
_symmetry.space_group_name_H-M   'P 1'
#
loop_
_entity.id
_entity.type
_entity.pdbx_description
1 polymer ?
#
loop_
_entity_poly.entity_id
_entity_poly.type
_entity_poly.pdbx_seq_one_letter_code
_entity_poly.pdbx_strand_id
1 'polypeptide(L)'
;MALATTIEKFGSLSDHELLRVKELMLTVWPKATFYTFEYLDWLYRLNPAGKAETFNVWKGNSIVGHYAAIPIVANLFGHEERGLLSLNSVVHPDYQGRGYFKSLALSTYEEAKLRNAGFVIGVANAKSTLPCQRQLKFQKVSPLTVKLGFGHVKRKTEPSASPCFNVKWEEANLDWRLKRPGANYRVTSNSSGTWLWGGTGTHGIYAEMGWFPTEARQLSSVLSQVDAMSTIKSNPVKLWIGLDQRCEWPGYWYCVLPERFKPSPLNFLFKDLTNFKRFLDPETAQISLLDFDAY
;
A
#
# COMPACT_ATOMS: atom_id res chain seq x y z
N MET A 1 0.03 -19.09 -36.76
CA MET A 1 0.68 -17.78 -36.64
C MET A 1 0.66 -17.34 -35.19
N ALA A 2 1.80 -17.20 -34.53
CA ALA A 2 1.82 -16.74 -33.14
C ALA A 2 1.39 -15.26 -33.09
N LEU A 3 0.37 -14.92 -32.30
CA LEU A 3 -0.07 -13.54 -32.10
C LEU A 3 1.09 -12.74 -31.49
N ALA A 4 1.40 -11.59 -32.09
CA ALA A 4 2.40 -10.67 -31.54
C ALA A 4 1.95 -10.13 -30.18
N THR A 5 2.89 -9.89 -29.28
CA THR A 5 2.61 -9.18 -28.02
C THR A 5 2.79 -7.68 -28.25
N THR A 6 1.83 -6.88 -27.80
CA THR A 6 1.88 -5.41 -27.87
C THR A 6 1.89 -4.83 -26.47
N ILE A 7 2.63 -3.75 -26.27
CA ILE A 7 2.56 -2.95 -25.04
C ILE A 7 1.68 -1.76 -25.35
N GLU A 8 0.54 -1.69 -24.68
CA GLU A 8 -0.43 -0.64 -24.90
C GLU A 8 -0.63 0.18 -23.64
N LYS A 9 -0.72 1.49 -23.82
CA LYS A 9 -1.13 2.37 -22.72
C LYS A 9 -2.55 2.03 -22.34
N PHE A 10 -2.77 1.96 -21.03
CA PHE A 10 -4.09 1.78 -20.51
C PHE A 10 -4.95 3.04 -20.73
N GLY A 11 -5.94 2.95 -21.59
CA GLY A 11 -6.73 4.10 -21.98
C GLY A 11 -7.79 4.49 -20.95
N SER A 12 -8.89 3.78 -20.92
CA SER A 12 -10.12 4.16 -20.20
C SER A 12 -10.37 3.39 -18.90
N LEU A 13 -9.56 2.38 -18.54
CA LEU A 13 -9.87 1.43 -17.47
C LEU A 13 -11.26 0.79 -17.67
N SER A 14 -11.52 0.27 -18.88
CA SER A 14 -12.81 -0.30 -19.23
C SER A 14 -13.11 -1.56 -18.41
N ASP A 15 -14.39 -1.91 -18.27
CA ASP A 15 -14.80 -3.14 -17.58
C ASP A 15 -14.14 -4.39 -18.20
N HIS A 16 -14.04 -4.42 -19.53
CA HIS A 16 -13.34 -5.48 -20.25
C HIS A 16 -11.89 -5.62 -19.78
N GLU A 17 -11.16 -4.53 -19.68
CA GLU A 17 -9.75 -4.55 -19.24
C GLU A 17 -9.63 -4.97 -17.78
N LEU A 18 -10.47 -4.46 -16.87
CA LEU A 18 -10.46 -4.88 -15.47
C LEU A 18 -10.74 -6.39 -15.33
N LEU A 19 -11.65 -6.94 -16.14
CA LEU A 19 -11.90 -8.38 -16.16
C LEU A 19 -10.68 -9.17 -16.64
N ARG A 20 -9.94 -8.70 -17.67
CA ARG A 20 -8.71 -9.35 -18.14
C ARG A 20 -7.57 -9.23 -17.13
N VAL A 21 -7.46 -8.11 -16.42
CA VAL A 21 -6.52 -7.95 -15.30
C VAL A 21 -6.85 -8.95 -14.19
N LYS A 22 -8.11 -9.05 -13.78
CA LYS A 22 -8.57 -10.04 -12.79
C LYS A 22 -8.20 -11.46 -13.20
N GLU A 23 -8.46 -11.84 -14.45
CA GLU A 23 -8.14 -13.17 -14.98
C GLU A 23 -6.62 -13.46 -14.86
N LEU A 24 -5.77 -12.51 -15.26
CA LEU A 24 -4.32 -12.63 -15.11
C LEU A 24 -3.92 -12.79 -13.65
N MET A 25 -4.46 -11.96 -12.74
CA MET A 25 -4.17 -12.03 -11.30
C MET A 25 -4.50 -13.42 -10.74
N LEU A 26 -5.69 -13.94 -11.03
CA LEU A 26 -6.14 -15.25 -10.54
C LEU A 26 -5.38 -16.42 -11.20
N THR A 27 -4.90 -16.27 -12.43
CA THR A 27 -4.03 -17.25 -13.07
C THR A 27 -2.69 -17.36 -12.35
N VAL A 28 -2.10 -16.23 -11.96
CA VAL A 28 -0.80 -16.21 -11.27
C VAL A 28 -0.92 -16.48 -9.77
N TRP A 29 -2.00 -16.01 -9.16
CA TRP A 29 -2.28 -16.15 -7.73
C TRP A 29 -3.68 -16.71 -7.46
N PRO A 30 -3.92 -18.01 -7.72
CA PRO A 30 -5.27 -18.58 -7.64
C PRO A 30 -5.90 -18.55 -6.24
N LYS A 31 -5.08 -18.39 -5.20
CA LYS A 31 -5.55 -18.25 -3.81
C LYS A 31 -5.92 -16.82 -3.42
N ALA A 32 -5.58 -15.82 -4.24
CA ALA A 32 -5.85 -14.41 -3.96
C ALA A 32 -7.27 -14.02 -4.43
N THR A 33 -8.28 -14.63 -3.84
CA THR A 33 -9.71 -14.51 -4.21
C THR A 33 -10.28 -13.10 -4.00
N PHE A 34 -9.55 -12.23 -3.30
CA PHE A 34 -9.92 -10.83 -3.12
C PHE A 34 -9.80 -9.99 -4.41
N TYR A 35 -9.10 -10.47 -5.45
CA TYR A 35 -9.09 -9.81 -6.75
C TYR A 35 -10.44 -10.00 -7.46
N THR A 36 -11.46 -9.29 -6.99
CA THR A 36 -12.77 -9.21 -7.63
C THR A 36 -12.83 -8.02 -8.59
N PHE A 37 -13.86 -7.96 -9.43
CA PHE A 37 -14.09 -6.77 -10.27
C PHE A 37 -14.31 -5.52 -9.41
N GLU A 38 -15.11 -5.64 -8.37
CA GLU A 38 -15.43 -4.55 -7.44
C GLU A 38 -14.19 -4.03 -6.72
N TYR A 39 -13.25 -4.92 -6.34
CA TYR A 39 -11.98 -4.52 -5.74
C TYR A 39 -11.12 -3.74 -6.73
N LEU A 40 -10.99 -4.21 -7.98
CA LEU A 40 -10.20 -3.52 -9.00
C LEU A 40 -10.85 -2.20 -9.43
N ASP A 41 -12.17 -2.15 -9.51
CA ASP A 41 -12.93 -0.94 -9.77
C ASP A 41 -12.71 0.11 -8.67
N TRP A 42 -12.89 -0.29 -7.43
CA TRP A 42 -12.61 0.54 -6.25
C TRP A 42 -11.19 1.09 -6.29
N LEU A 43 -10.20 0.21 -6.49
CA LEU A 43 -8.79 0.56 -6.40
C LEU A 43 -8.32 1.45 -7.56
N TYR A 44 -8.79 1.16 -8.79
CA TYR A 44 -8.24 1.80 -9.98
C TYR A 44 -9.05 2.97 -10.49
N ARG A 45 -10.36 3.00 -10.25
CA ARG A 45 -11.23 4.04 -10.80
C ARG A 45 -11.79 5.01 -9.76
N LEU A 46 -12.01 4.54 -8.51
CA LEU A 46 -12.73 5.31 -7.48
C LEU A 46 -11.81 6.00 -6.46
N ASN A 47 -10.49 5.93 -6.63
CA ASN A 47 -9.55 6.63 -5.76
C ASN A 47 -9.70 8.17 -5.94
N PRO A 48 -10.00 8.94 -4.87
CA PRO A 48 -10.15 10.40 -4.95
C PRO A 48 -8.89 11.13 -5.40
N ALA A 49 -7.70 10.58 -5.11
CA ALA A 49 -6.44 11.16 -5.57
C ALA A 49 -6.24 11.01 -7.09
N GLY A 50 -7.07 10.23 -7.77
CA GLY A 50 -7.09 10.04 -9.21
C GLY A 50 -7.12 8.57 -9.61
N LYS A 51 -7.38 8.32 -10.90
CA LYS A 51 -7.38 6.96 -11.46
C LYS A 51 -5.98 6.37 -11.46
N ALA A 52 -5.89 5.03 -11.38
CA ALA A 52 -4.63 4.31 -11.47
C ALA A 52 -3.91 4.58 -12.79
N GLU A 53 -2.59 4.66 -12.72
CA GLU A 53 -1.71 4.61 -13.88
C GLU A 53 -1.38 3.14 -14.14
N THR A 54 -1.78 2.63 -15.31
CA THR A 54 -1.56 1.23 -15.65
C THR A 54 -1.01 1.05 -17.04
N PHE A 55 -0.22 -0.01 -17.23
CA PHE A 55 0.21 -0.48 -18.54
C PHE A 55 0.06 -1.99 -18.62
N ASN A 56 -0.33 -2.47 -19.80
CA ASN A 56 -0.59 -3.88 -20.07
C ASN A 56 0.24 -4.40 -21.24
N VAL A 57 0.60 -5.67 -21.18
CA VAL A 57 1.06 -6.44 -22.36
C VAL A 57 -0.10 -7.31 -22.80
N TRP A 58 -0.52 -7.12 -24.02
CA TRP A 58 -1.60 -7.89 -24.64
C TRP A 58 -1.08 -8.99 -25.56
N LYS A 59 -1.79 -10.11 -25.55
CA LYS A 59 -1.67 -11.16 -26.57
C LYS A 59 -3.07 -11.52 -27.07
N GLY A 60 -3.42 -11.02 -28.23
CA GLY A 60 -4.81 -11.08 -28.70
C GLY A 60 -5.75 -10.38 -27.70
N ASN A 61 -6.73 -11.11 -27.21
CA ASN A 61 -7.71 -10.60 -26.24
C ASN A 61 -7.36 -10.88 -24.76
N SER A 62 -6.13 -11.28 -24.47
CA SER A 62 -5.69 -11.60 -23.10
C SER A 62 -4.56 -10.68 -22.67
N ILE A 63 -4.58 -10.26 -21.40
CA ILE A 63 -3.47 -9.57 -20.78
C ILE A 63 -2.50 -10.61 -20.23
N VAL A 64 -1.20 -10.51 -20.61
CA VAL A 64 -0.14 -11.41 -20.17
C VAL A 64 0.90 -10.71 -19.29
N GLY A 65 0.82 -9.40 -19.15
CA GLY A 65 1.59 -8.59 -18.23
C GLY A 65 0.81 -7.37 -17.82
N HIS A 66 0.88 -7.01 -16.54
CA HIS A 66 0.18 -5.86 -15.97
C HIS A 66 1.05 -5.17 -14.92
N TYR A 67 1.02 -3.87 -14.91
CA TYR A 67 1.62 -3.03 -13.88
C TYR A 67 0.65 -1.91 -13.54
N ALA A 68 0.42 -1.69 -12.26
CA ALA A 68 -0.42 -0.60 -11.78
C ALA A 68 0.26 0.20 -10.68
N ALA A 69 -0.02 1.49 -10.67
CA ALA A 69 0.30 2.38 -9.57
C ALA A 69 -0.87 3.34 -9.34
N ILE A 70 -1.30 3.48 -8.10
CA ILE A 70 -2.39 4.39 -7.74
C ILE A 70 -1.84 5.72 -7.24
N PRO A 71 -2.48 6.85 -7.57
CA PRO A 71 -2.10 8.15 -7.04
C PRO A 71 -2.29 8.20 -5.52
N ILE A 72 -1.33 8.82 -4.87
CA ILE A 72 -1.35 9.17 -3.44
C ILE A 72 -0.85 10.60 -3.26
N VAL A 73 -1.17 11.19 -2.12
CA VAL A 73 -0.57 12.45 -1.65
C VAL A 73 0.22 12.16 -0.39
N ALA A 74 1.40 12.70 -0.28
CA ALA A 74 2.25 12.54 0.89
C ALA A 74 2.92 13.86 1.27
N ASN A 75 3.26 14.00 2.55
CA ASN A 75 4.24 14.99 2.97
C ASN A 75 5.62 14.39 2.72
N LEU A 76 6.40 15.04 1.89
CA LEU A 76 7.76 14.64 1.52
C LEU A 76 8.71 15.79 1.81
N PHE A 77 9.61 15.61 2.79
CA PHE A 77 10.54 16.64 3.30
C PHE A 77 9.83 17.95 3.69
N GLY A 78 8.66 17.84 4.34
CA GLY A 78 7.89 19.00 4.81
C GLY A 78 6.98 19.65 3.75
N HIS A 79 6.95 19.14 2.52
CA HIS A 79 6.10 19.63 1.44
C HIS A 79 5.08 18.57 1.02
N GLU A 80 3.87 19.03 0.75
CA GLU A 80 2.86 18.18 0.15
C GLU A 80 3.20 17.90 -1.32
N GLU A 81 3.23 16.63 -1.68
CA GLU A 81 3.61 16.21 -3.02
C GLU A 81 2.75 15.04 -3.50
N ARG A 82 2.38 15.05 -4.77
CA ARG A 82 1.70 13.95 -5.44
C ARG A 82 2.71 12.87 -5.82
N GLY A 83 2.39 11.63 -5.51
CA GLY A 83 3.17 10.47 -5.89
C GLY A 83 2.29 9.28 -6.24
N LEU A 84 2.91 8.13 -6.34
CA LEU A 84 2.27 6.88 -6.67
C LEU A 84 2.58 5.81 -5.63
N LEU A 85 1.60 4.97 -5.33
CA LEU A 85 1.79 3.67 -4.69
C LEU A 85 1.82 2.59 -5.78
N SER A 86 2.98 1.96 -5.99
CA SER A 86 3.14 0.82 -6.89
C SER A 86 2.56 -0.44 -6.27
N LEU A 87 1.67 -1.10 -6.98
CA LEU A 87 1.00 -2.32 -6.55
C LEU A 87 0.63 -3.20 -7.76
N ASN A 88 0.10 -4.40 -7.52
CA ASN A 88 -0.49 -5.27 -8.55
C ASN A 88 0.40 -5.49 -9.80
N SER A 89 1.70 -5.66 -9.60
CA SER A 89 2.61 -5.95 -10.73
C SER A 89 2.69 -7.46 -10.98
N VAL A 90 2.31 -7.89 -12.17
CA VAL A 90 2.24 -9.30 -12.53
C VAL A 90 2.60 -9.55 -13.98
N VAL A 91 3.34 -10.64 -14.24
CA VAL A 91 3.59 -11.18 -15.59
C VAL A 91 3.28 -12.66 -15.56
N HIS A 92 2.47 -13.11 -16.50
CA HIS A 92 2.11 -14.51 -16.68
C HIS A 92 3.38 -15.38 -16.75
N PRO A 93 3.45 -16.57 -16.12
CA PRO A 93 4.65 -17.40 -16.05
C PRO A 93 5.32 -17.64 -17.41
N ASP A 94 4.56 -17.96 -18.44
CA ASP A 94 5.07 -18.23 -19.80
C ASP A 94 5.67 -17.01 -20.49
N TYR A 95 5.48 -15.82 -19.92
CA TYR A 95 5.95 -14.54 -20.49
C TYR A 95 7.00 -13.84 -19.62
N GLN A 96 7.40 -14.47 -18.51
CA GLN A 96 8.48 -13.95 -17.66
C GLN A 96 9.84 -13.99 -18.41
N GLY A 97 10.82 -13.26 -17.88
CA GLY A 97 12.16 -13.18 -18.47
C GLY A 97 12.28 -12.32 -19.72
N ARG A 98 11.19 -11.75 -20.23
CA ARG A 98 11.16 -10.93 -21.47
C ARG A 98 11.27 -9.41 -21.23
N GLY A 99 11.56 -8.99 -20.00
CA GLY A 99 11.71 -7.58 -19.65
C GLY A 99 10.39 -6.81 -19.44
N TYR A 100 9.23 -7.43 -19.55
CA TYR A 100 7.94 -6.76 -19.47
C TYR A 100 7.72 -6.02 -18.15
N PHE A 101 8.10 -6.60 -17.01
CA PHE A 101 8.02 -5.92 -15.71
C PHE A 101 8.68 -4.53 -15.75
N LYS A 102 9.94 -4.47 -16.24
CA LYS A 102 10.68 -3.22 -16.33
C LYS A 102 10.04 -2.25 -17.31
N SER A 103 9.66 -2.72 -18.48
CA SER A 103 9.07 -1.88 -19.54
C SER A 103 7.77 -1.25 -19.07
N LEU A 104 6.84 -2.06 -18.53
CA LEU A 104 5.55 -1.59 -18.01
C LEU A 104 5.73 -0.55 -16.89
N ALA A 105 6.59 -0.84 -15.91
CA ALA A 105 6.85 0.08 -14.81
C ALA A 105 7.42 1.42 -15.30
N LEU A 106 8.40 1.40 -16.20
CA LEU A 106 8.98 2.64 -16.74
C LEU A 106 7.95 3.46 -17.52
N SER A 107 7.13 2.81 -18.35
CA SER A 107 6.04 3.50 -19.06
C SER A 107 5.05 4.14 -18.10
N THR A 108 4.69 3.44 -17.01
CA THR A 108 3.83 4.00 -15.96
C THR A 108 4.45 5.25 -15.32
N TYR A 109 5.74 5.22 -15.02
CA TYR A 109 6.41 6.36 -14.36
C TYR A 109 6.56 7.57 -15.30
N GLU A 110 6.85 7.36 -16.57
CA GLU A 110 6.92 8.48 -17.53
C GLU A 110 5.56 9.15 -17.68
N GLU A 111 4.48 8.37 -17.76
CA GLU A 111 3.13 8.93 -17.79
C GLU A 111 2.77 9.69 -16.51
N ALA A 112 3.14 9.15 -15.36
CA ALA A 112 2.89 9.77 -14.07
C ALA A 112 3.65 11.12 -13.90
N LYS A 113 4.88 11.23 -14.41
CA LYS A 113 5.62 12.49 -14.44
C LYS A 113 4.87 13.58 -15.21
N LEU A 114 4.25 13.23 -16.34
CA LEU A 114 3.43 14.17 -17.11
C LEU A 114 2.23 14.71 -16.31
N ARG A 115 1.85 13.99 -15.24
CA ARG A 115 0.80 14.37 -14.31
C ARG A 115 1.33 14.86 -12.97
N ASN A 116 2.58 15.33 -12.95
CA ASN A 116 3.24 15.93 -11.79
C ASN A 116 3.43 14.97 -10.61
N ALA A 117 3.56 13.65 -10.84
CA ALA A 117 3.98 12.75 -9.79
C ALA A 117 5.50 12.87 -9.58
N GLY A 118 5.91 13.20 -8.36
CA GLY A 118 7.31 13.42 -8.02
C GLY A 118 8.00 12.19 -7.44
N PHE A 119 7.25 11.17 -7.00
CA PHE A 119 7.82 9.96 -6.43
C PHE A 119 6.93 8.73 -6.63
N VAL A 120 7.53 7.56 -6.41
CA VAL A 120 6.83 6.27 -6.30
C VAL A 120 7.26 5.59 -5.02
N ILE A 121 6.29 5.09 -4.26
CA ILE A 121 6.54 4.15 -3.16
C ILE A 121 6.02 2.77 -3.50
N GLY A 122 6.49 1.78 -2.78
CA GLY A 122 5.96 0.42 -2.83
C GLY A 122 6.40 -0.39 -1.63
N VAL A 123 5.65 -1.42 -1.30
CA VAL A 123 6.05 -2.42 -0.31
C VAL A 123 6.26 -3.74 -1.03
N ALA A 124 7.52 -4.15 -1.08
CA ALA A 124 7.94 -5.29 -1.86
C ALA A 124 8.22 -6.53 -0.98
N ASN A 125 7.79 -7.68 -1.46
CA ASN A 125 8.13 -8.96 -0.86
C ASN A 125 9.55 -9.42 -1.28
N ALA A 126 10.00 -10.59 -0.80
CA ALA A 126 11.33 -11.13 -1.13
C ALA A 126 11.57 -11.26 -2.63
N LYS A 127 10.54 -11.66 -3.42
CA LYS A 127 10.68 -11.88 -4.86
C LYS A 127 10.76 -10.58 -5.66
N SER A 128 10.05 -9.53 -5.23
CA SER A 128 9.96 -8.26 -5.96
C SER A 128 11.01 -7.23 -5.54
N THR A 129 11.60 -7.34 -4.35
CA THR A 129 12.58 -6.36 -3.83
C THR A 129 13.79 -6.20 -4.76
N LEU A 130 14.46 -7.29 -5.11
CA LEU A 130 15.65 -7.23 -5.98
C LEU A 130 15.35 -6.71 -7.39
N PRO A 131 14.29 -7.16 -8.09
CA PRO A 131 13.86 -6.55 -9.34
C PRO A 131 13.61 -5.05 -9.25
N CYS A 132 12.91 -4.58 -8.22
CA CYS A 132 12.66 -3.15 -8.01
C CYS A 132 13.97 -2.36 -7.83
N GLN A 133 14.89 -2.86 -7.01
CA GLN A 133 16.19 -2.19 -6.80
C GLN A 133 17.06 -2.20 -8.06
N ARG A 134 17.26 -3.38 -8.69
CA ARG A 134 18.20 -3.54 -9.79
C ARG A 134 17.69 -2.98 -11.12
N GLN A 135 16.42 -3.25 -11.44
CA GLN A 135 15.87 -2.89 -12.75
C GLN A 135 15.20 -1.51 -12.75
N LEU A 136 14.52 -1.14 -11.65
CA LEU A 136 13.77 0.10 -11.56
C LEU A 136 14.47 1.17 -10.70
N LYS A 137 15.62 0.83 -10.07
CA LYS A 137 16.43 1.77 -9.27
C LYS A 137 15.68 2.35 -8.07
N PHE A 138 14.85 1.56 -7.41
CA PHE A 138 14.29 1.95 -6.12
C PHE A 138 15.36 1.96 -5.03
N GLN A 139 15.29 2.92 -4.14
CA GLN A 139 15.89 2.84 -2.81
C GLN A 139 15.11 1.79 -2.01
N LYS A 140 15.78 0.84 -1.39
CA LYS A 140 15.23 0.09 -0.27
C LYS A 140 15.42 0.95 0.98
N VAL A 141 14.33 1.55 1.46
CA VAL A 141 14.37 2.41 2.64
C VAL A 141 14.63 1.57 3.89
N SER A 142 13.76 0.60 4.17
CA SER A 142 13.89 -0.31 5.31
C SER A 142 13.01 -1.55 5.13
N PRO A 143 13.34 -2.69 5.73
CA PRO A 143 12.35 -3.70 6.04
C PRO A 143 11.32 -3.14 7.01
N LEU A 144 10.03 -3.44 6.79
CA LEU A 144 9.00 -3.07 7.75
C LEU A 144 9.12 -3.90 9.02
N THR A 145 8.99 -3.23 10.15
CA THR A 145 8.94 -3.91 11.44
C THR A 145 7.59 -4.59 11.62
N VAL A 146 7.60 -5.84 12.05
CA VAL A 146 6.40 -6.62 12.37
C VAL A 146 6.44 -6.97 13.84
N LYS A 147 5.43 -6.54 14.58
CA LYS A 147 5.29 -6.83 16.01
C LYS A 147 3.92 -7.42 16.30
N LEU A 148 3.89 -8.33 17.26
CA LEU A 148 2.68 -8.96 17.78
C LEU A 148 2.59 -8.69 19.27
N GLY A 149 1.41 -8.34 19.78
CA GLY A 149 1.26 -8.01 21.18
C GLY A 149 -0.15 -7.68 21.62
N PHE A 150 -0.25 -7.03 22.77
CA PHE A 150 -1.51 -6.65 23.41
C PHE A 150 -1.49 -5.17 23.79
N GLY A 151 -2.68 -4.58 23.95
CA GLY A 151 -2.82 -3.18 24.34
C GLY A 151 -2.63 -2.20 23.19
N HIS A 152 -2.63 -0.92 23.48
CA HIS A 152 -2.39 0.15 22.50
C HIS A 152 -0.90 0.49 22.47
N VAL A 153 -0.35 0.65 21.27
CA VAL A 153 0.98 1.21 21.09
C VAL A 153 0.90 2.70 21.46
N LYS A 154 1.73 3.12 22.41
CA LYS A 154 1.83 4.54 22.73
C LYS A 154 2.53 5.27 21.60
N ARG A 155 2.15 6.52 21.39
CA ARG A 155 2.81 7.42 20.44
C ARG A 155 3.34 8.63 21.19
N LYS A 156 4.58 9.02 20.89
CA LYS A 156 5.09 10.33 21.30
C LYS A 156 4.26 11.40 20.60
N THR A 157 3.80 12.38 21.36
CA THR A 157 3.02 13.50 20.82
C THR A 157 3.90 14.42 19.98
N GLU A 158 5.18 14.55 20.36
CA GLU A 158 6.14 15.33 19.60
C GLU A 158 7.25 14.41 19.08
N PRO A 159 7.37 14.23 17.75
CA PRO A 159 8.51 13.56 17.18
C PRO A 159 9.75 14.42 17.37
N SER A 160 10.89 13.80 17.64
CA SER A 160 12.19 14.49 17.74
C SER A 160 12.62 15.18 16.44
N ALA A 161 12.01 14.83 15.32
CA ALA A 161 12.17 15.46 14.00
C ALA A 161 10.87 15.32 13.19
N SER A 162 10.61 16.28 12.32
CA SER A 162 9.53 16.17 11.34
C SER A 162 9.80 14.98 10.41
N PRO A 163 8.78 14.18 10.09
CA PRO A 163 8.97 13.03 9.21
C PRO A 163 9.43 13.49 7.81
N CYS A 164 10.42 12.77 7.26
CA CYS A 164 10.83 12.99 5.88
C CYS A 164 9.79 12.48 4.87
N PHE A 165 8.94 11.53 5.31
CA PHE A 165 7.86 10.97 4.51
C PHE A 165 6.73 10.49 5.42
N ASN A 166 5.49 10.85 5.06
CA ASN A 166 4.27 10.21 5.54
C ASN A 166 3.14 10.42 4.53
N VAL A 167 2.29 9.42 4.33
CA VAL A 167 1.07 9.56 3.50
C VAL A 167 0.12 10.55 4.16
N LYS A 168 -0.41 11.48 3.36
CA LYS A 168 -1.39 12.46 3.82
C LYS A 168 -2.80 11.87 3.66
N TRP A 169 -3.48 11.70 4.78
CA TRP A 169 -4.87 11.29 4.80
C TRP A 169 -5.78 12.52 4.94
N GLU A 170 -6.68 12.68 3.99
CA GLU A 170 -7.78 13.63 4.01
C GLU A 170 -9.10 12.86 4.08
N GLU A 171 -10.18 13.56 4.39
CA GLU A 171 -11.51 12.95 4.59
C GLU A 171 -11.93 12.06 3.41
N ALA A 172 -11.83 12.57 2.17
CA ALA A 172 -12.21 11.83 0.98
C ALA A 172 -11.37 10.58 0.74
N ASN A 173 -10.05 10.68 0.95
CA ASN A 173 -9.14 9.55 0.75
C ASN A 173 -9.31 8.48 1.83
N LEU A 174 -9.57 8.90 3.07
CA LEU A 174 -9.84 7.97 4.16
C LEU A 174 -11.20 7.29 3.97
N ASP A 175 -12.25 8.03 3.62
CA ASP A 175 -13.57 7.47 3.33
C ASP A 175 -13.52 6.42 2.21
N TRP A 176 -12.84 6.74 1.11
CA TRP A 176 -12.60 5.78 0.04
C TRP A 176 -11.86 4.53 0.54
N ARG A 177 -10.82 4.71 1.35
CA ARG A 177 -10.01 3.60 1.87
C ARG A 177 -10.83 2.69 2.77
N LEU A 178 -11.70 3.26 3.62
CA LEU A 178 -12.57 2.51 4.51
C LEU A 178 -13.68 1.74 3.77
N LYS A 179 -14.03 2.15 2.55
CA LYS A 179 -14.99 1.47 1.66
C LYS A 179 -14.35 0.36 0.80
N ARG A 180 -13.13 -0.07 1.11
CA ARG A 180 -12.48 -1.18 0.40
C ARG A 180 -13.38 -2.42 0.41
N PRO A 181 -13.69 -3.03 -0.76
CA PRO A 181 -14.48 -4.23 -0.84
C PRO A 181 -13.89 -5.39 -0.02
N GLY A 182 -14.72 -6.01 0.80
CA GLY A 182 -14.32 -7.13 1.66
C GLY A 182 -13.54 -6.75 2.92
N ALA A 183 -13.22 -5.48 3.14
CA ALA A 183 -12.57 -5.05 4.38
C ALA A 183 -13.56 -4.94 5.53
N ASN A 184 -13.07 -5.21 6.74
CA ASN A 184 -13.82 -5.07 7.97
C ASN A 184 -12.99 -4.27 8.97
N TYR A 185 -13.23 -2.96 8.99
CA TYR A 185 -12.53 -2.06 9.89
C TYR A 185 -13.26 -1.88 11.22
N ARG A 186 -12.49 -1.57 12.26
CA ARG A 186 -12.97 -1.23 13.61
C ARG A 186 -12.15 -0.07 14.15
N VAL A 187 -12.70 0.69 15.06
CA VAL A 187 -11.98 1.78 15.74
C VAL A 187 -11.96 1.60 17.24
N THR A 188 -10.89 2.09 17.85
CA THR A 188 -10.83 2.36 19.30
C THR A 188 -10.26 3.75 19.50
N SER A 189 -10.81 4.52 20.44
CA SER A 189 -10.38 5.89 20.68
C SER A 189 -10.10 6.12 22.16
N ASN A 190 -9.17 7.01 22.45
CA ASN A 190 -8.95 7.58 23.79
C ASN A 190 -8.50 9.05 23.66
N SER A 191 -8.02 9.64 24.75
CA SER A 191 -7.59 11.05 24.78
C SER A 191 -6.40 11.37 23.87
N SER A 192 -5.60 10.37 23.42
CA SER A 192 -4.44 10.61 22.55
C SER A 192 -4.75 10.43 21.05
N GLY A 193 -5.88 9.80 20.70
CA GLY A 193 -6.26 9.61 19.31
C GLY A 193 -7.15 8.40 19.05
N THR A 194 -7.32 8.10 17.77
CA THR A 194 -8.12 6.99 17.25
C THR A 194 -7.24 5.99 16.52
N TRP A 195 -7.32 4.73 16.88
CA TRP A 195 -6.71 3.59 16.20
C TRP A 195 -7.70 2.96 15.24
N LEU A 196 -7.29 2.76 14.01
CA LEU A 196 -8.02 1.98 13.03
C LEU A 196 -7.46 0.56 12.99
N TRP A 197 -8.34 -0.43 13.09
CA TRP A 197 -8.02 -1.86 13.10
C TRP A 197 -8.62 -2.55 11.89
N GLY A 198 -7.90 -3.49 11.29
CA GLY A 198 -8.37 -4.38 10.23
C GLY A 198 -8.30 -5.84 10.69
N GLY A 199 -9.20 -6.67 10.19
CA GLY A 199 -9.14 -8.11 10.42
C GLY A 199 -7.98 -8.75 9.65
N THR A 200 -7.26 -9.68 10.27
CA THR A 200 -6.14 -10.41 9.63
C THR A 200 -6.58 -11.73 8.97
N GLY A 201 -7.88 -12.04 8.99
CA GLY A 201 -8.39 -13.37 8.61
C GLY A 201 -8.17 -14.44 9.68
N THR A 202 -7.37 -14.17 10.71
CA THR A 202 -7.19 -15.05 11.87
C THR A 202 -8.02 -14.56 13.04
N HIS A 203 -8.87 -15.44 13.56
CA HIS A 203 -9.75 -15.09 14.69
C HIS A 203 -8.95 -14.59 15.89
N GLY A 204 -9.38 -13.48 16.49
CA GLY A 204 -8.76 -12.87 17.66
C GLY A 204 -7.48 -12.07 17.38
N ILE A 205 -7.03 -11.94 16.13
CA ILE A 205 -5.90 -11.10 15.75
C ILE A 205 -6.39 -9.94 14.86
N TYR A 206 -6.09 -8.71 15.27
CA TYR A 206 -6.39 -7.49 14.52
C TYR A 206 -5.10 -6.75 14.16
N ALA A 207 -5.00 -6.30 12.93
CA ALA A 207 -3.90 -5.47 12.47
C ALA A 207 -4.20 -3.98 12.73
N GLU A 208 -3.25 -3.26 13.31
CA GLU A 208 -3.30 -1.81 13.36
C GLU A 208 -3.06 -1.27 11.95
N MET A 209 -4.12 -0.74 11.35
CA MET A 209 -4.05 -0.14 10.02
C MET A 209 -3.41 1.24 10.07
N GLY A 210 -3.78 2.06 11.05
CA GLY A 210 -3.26 3.39 11.26
C GLY A 210 -3.68 3.98 12.60
N TRP A 211 -3.04 5.08 12.96
CA TRP A 211 -3.35 5.88 14.14
C TRP A 211 -3.52 7.35 13.75
N PHE A 212 -4.57 7.97 14.24
CA PHE A 212 -4.92 9.37 13.99
C PHE A 212 -4.93 10.13 15.31
N PRO A 213 -4.10 11.16 15.49
CA PRO A 213 -4.09 11.94 16.72
C PRO A 213 -5.38 12.72 16.88
N THR A 214 -5.70 13.12 18.13
CA THR A 214 -6.93 13.87 18.45
C THR A 214 -7.02 15.19 17.68
N GLU A 215 -5.88 15.77 17.32
CA GLU A 215 -5.77 16.99 16.53
C GLU A 215 -6.22 16.80 15.07
N ALA A 216 -6.26 15.58 14.56
CA ALA A 216 -6.75 15.26 13.21
C ALA A 216 -8.29 15.32 13.12
N ARG A 217 -8.89 16.43 13.61
CA ARG A 217 -10.35 16.63 13.72
C ARG A 217 -11.07 16.50 12.38
N GLN A 218 -10.41 16.84 11.26
CA GLN A 218 -10.96 16.71 9.93
C GLN A 218 -11.27 15.26 9.53
N LEU A 219 -10.69 14.26 10.20
CA LEU A 219 -10.95 12.85 9.92
C LEU A 219 -12.00 12.24 10.86
N SER A 220 -12.45 12.99 11.87
CA SER A 220 -13.36 12.48 12.91
C SER A 220 -14.72 12.09 12.35
N SER A 221 -15.24 12.80 11.34
CA SER A 221 -16.50 12.50 10.67
C SER A 221 -16.51 11.14 10.02
N VAL A 222 -15.43 10.78 9.34
CA VAL A 222 -15.25 9.49 8.65
C VAL A 222 -15.00 8.37 9.66
N LEU A 223 -14.11 8.60 10.62
CA LEU A 223 -13.78 7.59 11.64
C LEU A 223 -14.97 7.25 12.54
N SER A 224 -15.88 8.19 12.79
CA SER A 224 -17.09 7.96 13.57
C SER A 224 -18.11 7.03 12.87
N GLN A 225 -18.00 6.83 11.57
CA GLN A 225 -18.85 5.92 10.80
C GLN A 225 -18.37 4.47 10.89
N VAL A 226 -17.14 4.24 11.39
CA VAL A 226 -16.58 2.90 11.55
C VAL A 226 -17.02 2.32 12.89
N ASP A 227 -17.46 1.08 12.92
CA ASP A 227 -17.91 0.39 14.12
C ASP A 227 -16.80 0.36 15.19
N ALA A 228 -17.19 0.65 16.42
CA ALA A 228 -16.29 0.52 17.55
C ALA A 228 -15.89 -0.94 17.79
N MET A 229 -14.62 -1.16 18.10
CA MET A 229 -14.17 -2.46 18.56
C MET A 229 -14.71 -2.71 19.97
N SER A 230 -15.56 -3.71 20.12
CA SER A 230 -16.07 -4.11 21.44
C SER A 230 -14.91 -4.55 22.33
N THR A 231 -14.66 -3.82 23.41
CA THR A 231 -13.60 -4.12 24.40
C THR A 231 -13.94 -5.29 25.32
N ILE A 232 -15.17 -5.82 25.24
CA ILE A 232 -15.77 -6.61 26.32
C ILE A 232 -15.44 -8.12 26.21
N LYS A 233 -14.95 -8.66 25.12
CA LYS A 233 -14.83 -10.12 24.99
C LYS A 233 -13.44 -10.73 24.92
N SER A 234 -12.41 -9.98 24.73
CA SER A 234 -11.02 -10.44 24.86
C SER A 234 -10.06 -9.32 24.49
N ASN A 235 -8.97 -9.20 25.20
CA ASN A 235 -7.87 -8.33 24.80
C ASN A 235 -7.29 -8.92 23.50
N PRO A 236 -7.72 -8.49 22.30
CA PRO A 236 -7.31 -9.15 21.07
C PRO A 236 -5.82 -8.99 20.88
N VAL A 237 -5.21 -10.02 20.31
CA VAL A 237 -3.83 -9.94 19.87
C VAL A 237 -3.76 -8.91 18.73
N LYS A 238 -2.80 -8.01 18.83
CA LYS A 238 -2.62 -6.92 17.88
C LYS A 238 -1.37 -7.14 17.06
N LEU A 239 -1.53 -7.05 15.76
CA LEU A 239 -0.45 -7.07 14.79
C LEU A 239 -0.14 -5.62 14.39
N TRP A 240 1.13 -5.24 14.46
CA TRP A 240 1.61 -3.97 13.94
C TRP A 240 2.63 -4.21 12.84
N ILE A 241 2.48 -3.52 11.71
CA ILE A 241 3.42 -3.55 10.58
C ILE A 241 3.62 -2.13 10.09
N GLY A 242 4.87 -1.68 10.05
CA GLY A 242 5.18 -0.34 9.57
C GLY A 242 6.56 0.17 9.94
N LEU A 243 6.75 1.46 9.74
CA LEU A 243 7.84 2.28 10.24
C LEU A 243 7.22 3.51 10.89
N ASP A 244 7.44 3.70 12.17
CA ASP A 244 7.03 4.91 12.89
C ASP A 244 7.85 5.04 14.18
N GLN A 245 8.76 5.97 14.18
CA GLN A 245 9.65 6.24 15.32
C GLN A 245 8.94 6.82 16.54
N ARG A 246 7.72 7.31 16.35
CA ARG A 246 6.90 7.79 17.49
C ARG A 246 6.39 6.64 18.33
N CYS A 247 6.39 5.41 17.82
CA CYS A 247 5.91 4.25 18.55
C CYS A 247 6.78 3.96 19.77
N GLU A 248 6.19 4.06 20.95
CA GLU A 248 6.76 3.59 22.19
C GLU A 248 6.22 2.20 22.52
N TRP A 249 7.10 1.23 22.53
CA TRP A 249 6.73 -0.15 22.76
C TRP A 249 6.76 -0.47 24.25
N PRO A 250 5.61 -0.76 24.89
CA PRO A 250 5.62 -1.24 26.25
C PRO A 250 6.31 -2.62 26.27
N GLY A 251 7.49 -2.69 26.88
CA GLY A 251 8.48 -3.75 26.72
C GLY A 251 8.02 -5.20 26.97
N TYR A 252 6.91 -5.43 27.71
CA TYR A 252 6.42 -6.78 28.00
C TYR A 252 5.26 -7.23 27.10
N TRP A 253 4.67 -6.32 26.32
CA TRP A 253 3.41 -6.59 25.63
C TRP A 253 3.54 -6.79 24.14
N TYR A 254 4.68 -6.40 23.54
CA TYR A 254 4.92 -6.55 22.12
C TYR A 254 6.26 -7.24 21.86
N CYS A 255 6.21 -8.32 21.07
CA CYS A 255 7.42 -9.00 20.59
C CYS A 255 7.60 -8.77 19.09
N VAL A 256 8.84 -8.72 18.64
CA VAL A 256 9.17 -8.75 17.20
C VAL A 256 8.85 -10.14 16.68
N LEU A 257 8.08 -10.22 15.60
CA LEU A 257 7.77 -11.52 14.99
C LEU A 257 9.06 -12.09 14.36
N PRO A 258 9.52 -13.28 14.77
CA PRO A 258 10.66 -13.94 14.16
C PRO A 258 10.47 -14.14 12.64
N GLU A 259 11.54 -14.04 11.86
CA GLU A 259 11.50 -14.14 10.39
C GLU A 259 10.79 -15.42 9.90
N ARG A 260 10.98 -16.55 10.60
CA ARG A 260 10.34 -17.85 10.27
C ARG A 260 8.82 -17.83 10.30
N PHE A 261 8.22 -16.88 11.00
CA PHE A 261 6.77 -16.72 11.10
C PHE A 261 6.23 -15.61 10.20
N LYS A 262 7.10 -14.85 9.56
CA LYS A 262 6.70 -13.87 8.57
C LYS A 262 6.43 -14.57 7.24
N PRO A 263 5.28 -14.37 6.60
CA PRO A 263 4.97 -15.00 5.30
C PRO A 263 5.94 -14.55 4.20
N SER A 264 6.46 -13.34 4.30
CA SER A 264 7.50 -12.77 3.43
C SER A 264 8.02 -11.48 4.09
N PRO A 265 9.31 -11.14 3.94
CA PRO A 265 9.78 -9.81 4.33
C PRO A 265 9.03 -8.76 3.50
N LEU A 266 8.53 -7.74 4.18
CA LEU A 266 7.95 -6.56 3.55
C LEU A 266 8.99 -5.45 3.60
N ASN A 267 9.43 -4.99 2.42
CA ASN A 267 10.44 -3.94 2.31
C ASN A 267 9.82 -2.66 1.76
N PHE A 268 9.94 -1.58 2.51
CA PHE A 268 9.54 -0.26 2.03
C PHE A 268 10.53 0.25 1.00
N LEU A 269 10.01 0.60 -0.15
CA LEU A 269 10.78 1.06 -1.31
C LEU A 269 10.33 2.48 -1.68
N PHE A 270 11.30 3.29 -2.07
CA PHE A 270 11.08 4.65 -2.55
C PHE A 270 11.83 4.88 -3.87
N LYS A 271 11.22 5.61 -4.79
CA LYS A 271 11.86 6.07 -6.01
C LYS A 271 11.50 7.52 -6.26
N ASP A 272 12.51 8.37 -6.30
CA ASP A 272 12.36 9.75 -6.78
C ASP A 272 12.13 9.76 -8.30
N LEU A 273 11.12 10.47 -8.74
CA LEU A 273 10.83 10.69 -10.15
C LEU A 273 11.34 12.05 -10.65
N THR A 274 11.81 12.89 -9.75
CA THR A 274 12.40 14.19 -10.07
C THR A 274 13.90 14.06 -10.42
N ASN A 275 14.53 15.15 -10.75
CA ASN A 275 15.97 15.21 -11.00
C ASN A 275 16.81 15.46 -9.73
N PHE A 276 16.16 15.60 -8.56
CA PHE A 276 16.83 15.96 -7.31
C PHE A 276 17.57 14.80 -6.63
N LYS A 277 17.34 13.55 -7.06
CA LYS A 277 17.93 12.33 -6.49
C LYS A 277 17.70 12.21 -4.98
N ARG A 278 16.46 12.41 -4.56
CA ARG A 278 16.04 12.35 -3.16
C ARG A 278 16.07 10.92 -2.64
N PHE A 279 16.41 10.78 -1.36
CA PHE A 279 16.40 9.51 -0.63
C PHE A 279 15.70 9.72 0.71
N LEU A 280 14.90 8.72 1.12
CA LEU A 280 14.26 8.75 2.43
C LEU A 280 15.21 8.21 3.50
N ASP A 281 15.21 8.89 4.64
CA ASP A 281 15.84 8.41 5.85
C ASP A 281 14.88 7.42 6.56
N PRO A 282 15.28 6.15 6.78
CA PRO A 282 14.45 5.18 7.48
C PRO A 282 14.09 5.59 8.91
N GLU A 283 14.92 6.44 9.55
CA GLU A 283 14.71 6.89 10.92
C GLU A 283 13.58 7.92 11.03
N THR A 284 13.25 8.61 9.95
CA THR A 284 12.21 9.63 9.94
C THR A 284 11.06 9.33 8.96
N ALA A 285 11.17 8.27 8.16
CA ALA A 285 10.08 7.83 7.30
C ALA A 285 8.96 7.16 8.13
N GLN A 286 7.71 7.50 7.82
CA GLN A 286 6.53 6.91 8.46
C GLN A 286 5.67 6.20 7.41
N ILE A 287 5.34 4.94 7.69
CA ILE A 287 4.42 4.13 6.88
C ILE A 287 3.69 3.12 7.76
N SER A 288 2.40 2.97 7.54
CA SER A 288 1.50 2.04 8.23
C SER A 288 0.79 1.12 7.23
N LEU A 289 0.08 0.11 7.72
CA LEU A 289 -0.69 -0.80 6.86
C LEU A 289 -1.75 -0.08 6.02
N LEU A 290 -2.29 1.04 6.51
CA LEU A 290 -3.28 1.82 5.77
C LEU A 290 -2.69 2.42 4.48
N ASP A 291 -1.40 2.73 4.48
CA ASP A 291 -0.71 3.42 3.41
C ASP A 291 -0.38 2.51 2.21
N PHE A 292 -0.46 1.18 2.40
CA PHE A 292 -0.24 0.21 1.34
C PHE A 292 -1.23 -0.95 1.44
N ASP A 293 -1.67 -1.44 0.31
CA ASP A 293 -2.77 -2.42 0.24
C ASP A 293 -2.24 -3.85 0.37
N ALA A 294 -1.84 -4.26 1.57
CA ALA A 294 -1.24 -5.58 1.82
C ALA A 294 -2.21 -6.63 2.39
N TYR A 295 -3.44 -6.26 2.78
CA TYR A 295 -4.45 -7.15 3.40
C TYR A 295 -5.85 -6.86 2.91
#